data_13e190a4dc5eb81a04edd9b5481d0ac0
#
_entry.id   13e190a4dc5eb81a04edd9b5481d0ac0
#
_cell.length_a   1.000
_cell.length_b   1.000
_cell.length_c   1.000
_cell.angle_alpha   90.00
_cell.angle_beta   90.00
_cell.angle_gamma   90.00
#
_symmetry.space_group_name_H-M   'P 1'
#
loop_
_entity.id
_entity.type
_entity.pdbx_description
1 polymer ?
#
loop_
_entity_poly.entity_id
_entity_poly.type
_entity_poly.pdbx_seq_one_letter_code
_entity_poly.pdbx_strand_id
1 'polypeptide(L)'
;LLRIPADGTLLVGSIRWDDSAHDVFIFRRLIRFMMFTGFRLAEIVGNGSAEIMFLTYGSLFWCIDNVMIAAPSHAQLLNLRPGRDSAVVFPPRSKPDQWGETHCPFPVRLTYETTELNPAAALRDLELRVGVHVTNRDGHPLFADAAGQTYTHHYLHKLLMLALTYLYGAIVAAL
;
A
#
# COMPACT_ATOMS: atom_id res chain seq x y z
N LEU A 1 6.51 -3.26 17.85
CA LEU A 1 5.70 -3.20 16.64
C LEU A 1 4.22 -3.26 17.01
N LEU A 2 3.49 -2.24 16.65
CA LEU A 2 2.11 -1.89 16.90
C LEU A 2 1.14 -3.06 16.64
N ARG A 3 0.86 -3.88 17.66
CA ARG A 3 -0.33 -4.70 17.65
C ARG A 3 -1.53 -3.78 17.91
N ILE A 4 -2.03 -3.16 16.87
CA ILE A 4 -3.39 -2.64 16.89
C ILE A 4 -4.28 -3.88 16.94
N PRO A 5 -5.16 -4.02 17.95
CA PRO A 5 -6.01 -5.19 18.05
C PRO A 5 -6.75 -5.44 16.74
N ALA A 6 -6.72 -6.68 16.26
CA ALA A 6 -7.39 -7.06 15.01
C ALA A 6 -8.92 -7.09 15.15
N ASP A 7 -9.42 -6.97 16.38
CA ASP A 7 -10.85 -7.10 16.71
C ASP A 7 -11.68 -5.84 16.51
N GLY A 8 -11.06 -4.74 16.02
CA GLY A 8 -11.79 -3.52 15.68
C GLY A 8 -12.41 -2.78 16.85
N THR A 9 -12.05 -3.11 18.09
CA THR A 9 -12.61 -2.45 19.30
C THR A 9 -11.99 -1.07 19.52
N LEU A 10 -10.98 -0.71 18.72
CA LEU A 10 -10.26 0.52 18.82
C LEU A 10 -10.95 1.65 18.09
N LEU A 11 -11.55 2.56 18.82
CA LEU A 11 -12.05 3.81 18.28
C LEU A 11 -10.98 4.90 18.46
N VAL A 12 -10.45 5.41 17.36
CA VAL A 12 -9.62 6.62 17.36
C VAL A 12 -10.49 7.77 16.89
N GLY A 13 -11.04 8.51 17.85
CA GLY A 13 -12.12 9.44 17.59
C GLY A 13 -13.38 8.70 17.13
N SER A 14 -13.97 9.09 15.98
CA SER A 14 -15.10 8.39 15.36
C SER A 14 -14.69 7.30 14.35
N ILE A 15 -13.38 7.06 14.17
CA ILE A 15 -12.88 6.10 13.19
C ILE A 15 -12.69 4.74 13.88
N ARG A 16 -13.43 3.75 13.41
CA ARG A 16 -13.21 2.36 13.80
C ARG A 16 -11.92 1.84 13.15
N TRP A 17 -10.95 1.42 13.99
CA TRP A 17 -9.62 1.06 13.55
C TRP A 17 -9.52 -0.43 13.21
N ASP A 18 -10.35 -0.86 12.26
CA ASP A 18 -10.33 -2.22 11.73
C ASP A 18 -10.33 -2.23 10.20
N ASP A 19 -10.09 -3.39 9.60
CA ASP A 19 -10.05 -3.55 8.15
C ASP A 19 -11.45 -3.46 7.49
N SER A 20 -12.53 -3.30 8.24
CA SER A 20 -13.85 -3.04 7.67
C SER A 20 -13.93 -1.62 7.10
N ALA A 21 -13.29 -0.65 7.75
CA ALA A 21 -13.17 0.71 7.24
C ALA A 21 -12.13 0.76 6.10
N HIS A 22 -12.55 1.20 4.92
CA HIS A 22 -11.70 1.23 3.72
C HIS A 22 -10.39 1.99 3.96
N ASP A 23 -10.47 3.21 4.50
CA ASP A 23 -9.29 4.06 4.71
C ASP A 23 -8.30 3.45 5.70
N VAL A 24 -8.79 2.79 6.76
CA VAL A 24 -7.92 2.09 7.72
C VAL A 24 -7.27 0.88 7.06
N PHE A 25 -8.01 0.12 6.27
CA PHE A 25 -7.49 -0.99 5.49
C PHE A 25 -6.36 -0.55 4.58
N ILE A 26 -6.56 0.51 3.77
CA ILE A 26 -5.55 1.05 2.86
C ILE A 26 -4.35 1.60 3.63
N PHE A 27 -4.59 2.40 4.68
CA PHE A 27 -3.54 3.02 5.49
C PHE A 27 -2.61 1.97 6.13
N ARG A 28 -3.14 0.90 6.67
CA ARG A 28 -2.34 -0.19 7.26
C ARG A 28 -1.43 -0.87 6.22
N ARG A 29 -1.90 -1.07 4.98
CA ARG A 29 -1.11 -1.64 3.88
C ARG A 29 -0.08 -0.65 3.36
N LEU A 30 -0.44 0.62 3.26
CA LEU A 30 0.45 1.71 2.89
C LEU A 30 1.65 1.81 3.85
N ILE A 31 1.40 1.90 5.16
CA ILE A 31 2.48 1.98 6.16
C ILE A 31 3.39 0.74 6.08
N ARG A 32 2.80 -0.44 5.97
CA ARG A 32 3.55 -1.69 5.84
C ARG A 32 4.44 -1.68 4.59
N PHE A 33 3.89 -1.27 3.46
CA PHE A 33 4.64 -1.13 2.21
C PHE A 33 5.79 -0.12 2.35
N MET A 34 5.55 1.06 2.89
CA MET A 34 6.55 2.11 3.09
C MET A 34 7.72 1.66 3.97
N MET A 35 7.43 0.99 5.07
CA MET A 35 8.45 0.53 6.02
C MET A 35 9.48 -0.41 5.40
N PHE A 36 9.09 -1.19 4.41
CA PHE A 36 9.95 -2.22 3.81
C PHE A 36 10.52 -1.84 2.44
N THR A 37 9.96 -0.83 1.77
CA THR A 37 10.42 -0.43 0.44
C THR A 37 11.24 0.85 0.44
N GLY A 38 11.11 1.69 1.47
CA GLY A 38 11.75 2.99 1.54
C GLY A 38 11.17 4.03 0.58
N PHE A 39 10.05 3.75 -0.08
CA PHE A 39 9.36 4.74 -0.91
C PHE A 39 8.92 5.94 -0.09
N ARG A 40 9.08 7.14 -0.66
CA ARG A 40 8.57 8.36 -0.07
C ARG A 40 7.06 8.42 -0.21
N LEU A 41 6.38 9.01 0.77
CA LEU A 41 4.93 9.15 0.73
C LEU A 41 4.45 9.86 -0.56
N ALA A 42 5.19 10.88 -1.02
CA ALA A 42 4.88 11.60 -2.25
C ALA A 42 4.98 10.74 -3.53
N GLU A 43 5.81 9.70 -3.53
CA GLU A 43 5.96 8.74 -4.63
C GLU A 43 4.81 7.73 -4.65
N ILE A 44 4.15 7.55 -3.53
CA ILE A 44 3.06 6.58 -3.38
C ILE A 44 1.70 7.21 -3.64
N VAL A 45 1.44 8.40 -3.06
CA VAL A 45 0.11 9.04 -3.12
C VAL A 45 0.08 10.30 -3.97
N GLY A 46 1.23 10.71 -4.54
CA GLY A 46 1.33 11.92 -5.33
C GLY A 46 1.34 13.20 -4.49
N ASN A 47 1.49 14.32 -5.16
CA ASN A 47 1.58 15.65 -4.54
C ASN A 47 0.58 16.65 -5.14
N GLY A 48 -0.44 16.18 -5.87
CA GLY A 48 -1.45 17.04 -6.51
C GLY A 48 -0.98 17.71 -7.82
N SER A 49 0.17 17.34 -8.38
CA SER A 49 0.56 17.76 -9.72
C SER A 49 -0.28 17.05 -10.78
N ALA A 50 -0.46 17.68 -11.94
CA ALA A 50 -1.24 17.14 -13.05
C ALA A 50 -0.59 15.89 -13.69
N GLU A 51 0.67 15.62 -13.41
CA GLU A 51 1.38 14.43 -13.88
C GLU A 51 1.19 13.27 -12.91
N ILE A 52 0.99 12.07 -13.44
CA ILE A 52 0.90 10.84 -12.66
C ILE A 52 2.30 10.53 -12.10
N MET A 53 2.58 10.99 -10.89
CA MET A 53 3.83 10.76 -10.17
C MET A 53 3.58 9.95 -8.90
N PHE A 54 2.64 9.03 -8.93
CA PHE A 54 2.29 8.16 -7.82
C PHE A 54 2.16 6.70 -8.30
N LEU A 55 2.25 5.77 -7.36
CA LEU A 55 2.05 4.35 -7.67
C LEU A 55 0.61 4.06 -8.09
N THR A 56 0.48 3.36 -9.21
CA THR A 56 -0.81 2.88 -9.73
C THR A 56 -0.83 1.35 -9.72
N TYR A 57 -1.99 0.75 -9.95
CA TYR A 57 -2.08 -0.70 -10.18
C TYR A 57 -1.31 -1.14 -11.43
N GLY A 58 -1.11 -0.25 -12.42
CA GLY A 58 -0.24 -0.49 -13.58
C GLY A 58 1.24 -0.56 -13.25
N SER A 59 1.65 0.01 -12.10
CA SER A 59 3.02 -0.09 -11.58
C SER A 59 3.28 -1.42 -10.85
N LEU A 60 2.25 -2.22 -10.58
CA LEU A 60 2.35 -3.46 -9.81
C LEU A 60 2.20 -4.67 -10.73
N PHE A 61 3.20 -5.54 -10.71
CA PHE A 61 3.22 -6.82 -11.37
C PHE A 61 3.43 -7.94 -10.35
N TRP A 62 3.02 -9.14 -10.74
CA TRP A 62 3.26 -10.34 -9.94
C TRP A 62 4.11 -11.32 -10.73
N CYS A 63 5.16 -11.83 -10.11
CA CYS A 63 5.96 -12.92 -10.64
C CYS A 63 5.46 -14.22 -10.01
N ILE A 64 4.65 -14.96 -10.74
CA ILE A 64 4.05 -16.23 -10.33
C ILE A 64 4.58 -17.33 -11.26
N ASP A 65 5.15 -18.37 -10.71
CA ASP A 65 5.80 -19.43 -11.49
C ASP A 65 6.86 -18.91 -12.49
N ASN A 66 7.59 -17.85 -12.12
CA ASN A 66 8.55 -17.11 -12.96
C ASN A 66 7.92 -16.39 -14.17
N VAL A 67 6.60 -16.22 -14.19
CA VAL A 67 5.89 -15.44 -15.22
C VAL A 67 5.44 -14.12 -14.64
N MET A 68 5.73 -13.02 -15.35
CA MET A 68 5.29 -11.67 -14.97
C MET A 68 3.84 -11.45 -15.40
N ILE A 69 2.97 -11.13 -14.47
CA ILE A 69 1.53 -10.96 -14.65
C ILE A 69 1.12 -9.57 -14.15
N ALA A 70 0.60 -8.72 -15.04
CA ALA A 70 0.16 -7.37 -14.70
C ALA A 70 -1.21 -7.34 -13.99
N ALA A 71 -2.09 -8.29 -14.31
CA ALA A 71 -3.43 -8.38 -13.74
C ALA A 71 -3.73 -9.84 -13.36
N PRO A 72 -3.25 -10.28 -12.19
CA PRO A 72 -3.48 -11.65 -11.73
C PRO A 72 -4.95 -11.88 -11.43
N SER A 73 -5.42 -13.10 -11.69
CA SER A 73 -6.75 -13.52 -11.28
C SER A 73 -6.83 -13.69 -9.76
N HIS A 74 -8.03 -13.62 -9.20
CA HIS A 74 -8.29 -13.88 -7.78
C HIS A 74 -7.71 -15.23 -7.33
N ALA A 75 -7.87 -16.28 -8.16
CA ALA A 75 -7.35 -17.61 -7.86
C ALA A 75 -5.81 -17.64 -7.82
N GLN A 76 -5.11 -16.91 -8.71
CA GLN A 76 -3.66 -16.81 -8.68
C GLN A 76 -3.16 -16.13 -7.41
N LEU A 77 -3.83 -15.05 -6.97
CA LEU A 77 -3.46 -14.33 -5.74
C LEU A 77 -3.69 -15.17 -4.48
N LEU A 78 -4.74 -16.00 -4.44
CA LEU A 78 -4.99 -16.90 -3.30
C LEU A 78 -3.97 -18.04 -3.22
N ASN A 79 -3.38 -18.45 -4.35
CA ASN A 79 -2.45 -19.57 -4.44
C ASN A 79 -0.97 -19.12 -4.52
N LEU A 80 -0.64 -17.88 -4.13
CA LEU A 80 0.75 -17.42 -4.06
C LEU A 80 1.56 -18.29 -3.09
N ARG A 81 2.75 -18.68 -3.52
CA ARG A 81 3.64 -19.56 -2.77
C ARG A 81 4.71 -18.73 -2.04
N PRO A 82 4.76 -18.86 -0.69
CA PRO A 82 5.81 -18.19 0.10
C PRO A 82 7.22 -18.57 -0.36
N GLY A 83 8.13 -17.62 -0.37
CA GLY A 83 9.53 -17.79 -0.78
C GLY A 83 9.75 -17.96 -2.28
N ARG A 84 8.70 -18.11 -3.08
CA ARG A 84 8.81 -18.36 -4.54
C ARG A 84 8.21 -17.26 -5.39
N ASP A 85 6.97 -16.89 -5.10
CA ASP A 85 6.26 -15.87 -5.84
C ASP A 85 6.55 -14.49 -5.25
N SER A 86 6.40 -13.44 -6.03
CA SER A 86 6.77 -12.09 -5.59
C SER A 86 5.93 -11.01 -6.26
N ALA A 87 5.72 -9.90 -5.56
CA ALA A 87 5.28 -8.66 -6.16
C ALA A 87 6.50 -7.91 -6.74
N VAL A 88 6.31 -7.26 -7.87
CA VAL A 88 7.32 -6.43 -8.54
C VAL A 88 6.70 -5.07 -8.77
N VAL A 89 7.26 -4.05 -8.13
CA VAL A 89 6.74 -2.68 -8.18
C VAL A 89 7.70 -1.81 -8.96
N PHE A 90 7.20 -1.16 -10.00
CA PHE A 90 7.94 -0.17 -10.78
C PHE A 90 7.71 1.20 -10.17
N PRO A 91 8.76 1.84 -9.59
CA PRO A 91 8.60 3.16 -9.00
C PRO A 91 8.18 4.20 -10.04
N PRO A 92 7.35 5.18 -9.67
CA PRO A 92 7.06 6.31 -10.54
C PRO A 92 8.32 7.15 -10.74
N ARG A 93 8.32 7.99 -11.78
CA ARG A 93 9.39 8.96 -11.99
C ARG A 93 9.57 9.84 -10.76
N SER A 94 10.79 10.06 -10.34
CA SER A 94 11.09 10.92 -9.21
C SER A 94 11.15 12.39 -9.62
N LYS A 95 10.89 13.29 -8.68
CA LYS A 95 10.90 14.73 -8.92
C LYS A 95 12.24 15.29 -9.50
N PRO A 96 13.43 14.75 -9.15
CA PRO A 96 14.70 15.14 -9.77
C PRO A 96 14.86 14.68 -11.20
N ASP A 97 14.09 13.68 -11.64
CA ASP A 97 14.18 13.09 -12.95
C ASP A 97 12.82 13.07 -13.68
N GLN A 98 12.22 14.25 -13.76
CA GLN A 98 10.90 14.41 -14.42
C GLN A 98 10.92 13.98 -15.89
N TRP A 99 12.09 14.02 -16.52
CA TRP A 99 12.27 13.70 -17.93
C TRP A 99 12.72 12.24 -18.17
N GLY A 100 13.10 11.50 -17.12
CA GLY A 100 13.57 10.12 -17.23
C GLY A 100 14.93 10.00 -17.90
N GLU A 101 15.73 11.05 -17.89
CA GLU A 101 17.03 11.10 -18.57
C GLU A 101 18.18 10.52 -17.73
N THR A 102 18.06 10.57 -16.40
CA THR A 102 19.14 10.20 -15.48
C THR A 102 18.80 9.04 -14.56
N HIS A 103 17.53 8.70 -14.44
CA HIS A 103 17.07 7.67 -13.49
C HIS A 103 16.22 6.63 -14.20
N CYS A 104 16.80 5.46 -14.45
CA CYS A 104 16.03 4.27 -14.75
C CYS A 104 15.65 3.62 -13.42
N PRO A 105 14.41 3.79 -12.92
CA PRO A 105 14.02 3.21 -11.65
C PRO A 105 14.04 1.68 -11.76
N PHE A 106 14.92 1.05 -10.99
CA PHE A 106 14.92 -0.40 -10.91
C PHE A 106 13.63 -0.89 -10.24
N PRO A 107 12.97 -1.91 -10.77
CA PRO A 107 11.81 -2.49 -10.13
C PRO A 107 12.20 -3.06 -8.76
N VAL A 108 11.36 -2.80 -7.77
CA VAL A 108 11.50 -3.37 -6.42
C VAL A 108 10.79 -4.71 -6.39
N ARG A 109 11.55 -5.79 -6.17
CA ARG A 109 10.99 -7.13 -6.02
C ARG A 109 10.79 -7.46 -4.55
N LEU A 110 9.57 -7.83 -4.19
CA LEU A 110 9.14 -8.15 -2.84
C LEU A 110 8.70 -9.63 -2.80
N THR A 111 9.51 -10.48 -2.21
CA THR A 111 9.16 -11.91 -2.06
C THR A 111 7.92 -12.04 -1.19
N TYR A 112 6.97 -12.84 -1.66
CA TYR A 112 5.75 -13.12 -0.90
C TYR A 112 6.04 -14.06 0.27
N GLU A 113 5.57 -13.67 1.45
CA GLU A 113 5.57 -14.46 2.67
C GLU A 113 4.22 -14.33 3.37
N THR A 114 3.85 -15.31 4.16
CA THR A 114 2.57 -15.32 4.88
C THR A 114 2.58 -14.49 6.16
N THR A 115 3.72 -13.87 6.49
CA THR A 115 3.86 -13.06 7.70
C THR A 115 3.05 -11.76 7.60
N GLU A 116 2.47 -11.34 8.71
CA GLU A 116 1.65 -10.13 8.78
C GLU A 116 2.39 -8.86 8.35
N LEU A 117 3.71 -8.82 8.51
CA LEU A 117 4.53 -7.66 8.15
C LEU A 117 5.04 -7.68 6.71
N ASN A 118 4.81 -8.75 5.95
CA ASN A 118 5.32 -8.86 4.60
C ASN A 118 4.67 -7.84 3.66
N PRO A 119 5.46 -7.02 2.92
CA PRO A 119 4.92 -5.99 2.04
C PRO A 119 4.22 -6.59 0.81
N ALA A 120 4.65 -7.74 0.29
CA ALA A 120 3.96 -8.40 -0.81
C ALA A 120 2.60 -8.97 -0.35
N ALA A 121 2.48 -9.45 0.90
CA ALA A 121 1.18 -9.84 1.46
C ALA A 121 0.24 -8.63 1.58
N ALA A 122 0.75 -7.45 1.96
CA ALA A 122 -0.04 -6.23 1.97
C ALA A 122 -0.54 -5.84 0.56
N LEU A 123 0.30 -5.97 -0.47
CA LEU A 123 -0.08 -5.73 -1.86
C LEU A 123 -1.08 -6.77 -2.38
N ARG A 124 -0.93 -8.06 -1.99
CA ARG A 124 -1.92 -9.09 -2.32
C ARG A 124 -3.30 -8.76 -1.76
N ASP A 125 -3.37 -8.31 -0.52
CA ASP A 125 -4.63 -7.92 0.10
C ASP A 125 -5.29 -6.74 -0.63
N LEU A 126 -4.50 -5.77 -1.10
CA LEU A 126 -4.98 -4.67 -1.95
C LEU A 126 -5.54 -5.19 -3.28
N GLU A 127 -4.79 -6.08 -3.95
CA GLU A 127 -5.25 -6.69 -5.21
C GLU A 127 -6.55 -7.46 -5.03
N LEU A 128 -6.64 -8.30 -4.00
CA LEU A 128 -7.84 -9.10 -3.74
C LEU A 128 -9.07 -8.25 -3.44
N ARG A 129 -8.90 -7.12 -2.74
CA ARG A 129 -10.02 -6.27 -2.35
C ARG A 129 -10.41 -5.23 -3.40
N VAL A 130 -9.44 -4.70 -4.15
CA VAL A 130 -9.64 -3.59 -5.08
C VAL A 130 -9.13 -3.94 -6.48
N GLY A 131 -7.87 -4.38 -6.59
CA GLY A 131 -7.15 -4.50 -7.85
C GLY A 131 -7.82 -5.40 -8.89
N VAL A 132 -8.40 -6.52 -8.47
CA VAL A 132 -9.12 -7.46 -9.37
C VAL A 132 -10.35 -6.83 -10.06
N HIS A 133 -10.85 -5.71 -9.53
CA HIS A 133 -11.98 -4.95 -10.07
C HIS A 133 -11.56 -3.72 -10.90
N VAL A 134 -10.26 -3.39 -10.89
CA VAL A 134 -9.75 -2.21 -11.59
C VAL A 134 -9.54 -2.52 -13.07
N THR A 135 -10.29 -1.84 -13.92
CA THR A 135 -10.19 -1.98 -15.40
C THR A 135 -9.09 -1.10 -16.00
N ASN A 136 -8.95 0.15 -15.51
CA ASN A 136 -7.87 1.06 -15.92
C ASN A 136 -6.75 1.06 -14.84
N ARG A 137 -5.87 0.06 -14.91
CA ARG A 137 -4.81 -0.10 -13.91
C ARG A 137 -3.77 1.02 -13.93
N ASP A 138 -3.47 1.57 -15.10
CA ASP A 138 -2.47 2.65 -15.25
C ASP A 138 -2.95 3.97 -14.65
N GLY A 139 -4.25 4.23 -14.66
CA GLY A 139 -4.84 5.45 -14.12
C GLY A 139 -5.33 5.33 -12.67
N HIS A 140 -5.42 4.11 -12.11
CA HIS A 140 -5.98 3.91 -10.78
C HIS A 140 -4.87 3.88 -9.72
N PRO A 141 -4.90 4.77 -8.70
CA PRO A 141 -3.91 4.78 -7.64
C PRO A 141 -3.87 3.43 -6.90
N LEU A 142 -2.67 2.95 -6.58
CA LEU A 142 -2.48 1.70 -5.83
C LEU A 142 -3.05 1.82 -4.40
N PHE A 143 -2.91 2.99 -3.79
CA PHE A 143 -3.45 3.32 -2.47
C PHE A 143 -4.48 4.44 -2.65
N ALA A 144 -5.72 4.05 -2.96
CA ALA A 144 -6.83 4.96 -3.23
C ALA A 144 -7.84 4.96 -2.09
N ASP A 145 -8.54 6.08 -1.93
CA ASP A 145 -9.72 6.17 -1.06
C ASP A 145 -10.92 5.39 -1.66
N ALA A 146 -12.05 5.39 -0.97
CA ALA A 146 -13.26 4.69 -1.41
C ALA A 146 -13.86 5.24 -2.71
N ALA A 147 -13.48 6.48 -3.13
CA ALA A 147 -13.87 7.10 -4.39
C ALA A 147 -12.85 6.83 -5.52
N GLY A 148 -11.78 6.08 -5.26
CA GLY A 148 -10.72 5.80 -6.22
C GLY A 148 -9.74 6.95 -6.42
N GLN A 149 -9.68 7.91 -5.48
CA GLN A 149 -8.80 9.06 -5.53
C GLN A 149 -7.56 8.86 -4.65
N THR A 150 -6.47 9.57 -4.97
CA THR A 150 -5.28 9.57 -4.12
C THR A 150 -5.55 10.26 -2.80
N TYR A 151 -4.99 9.74 -1.72
CA TYR A 151 -5.00 10.42 -0.43
C TYR A 151 -4.18 11.71 -0.46
N THR A 152 -4.63 12.73 0.26
CA THR A 152 -3.80 13.90 0.52
C THR A 152 -2.79 13.61 1.63
N HIS A 153 -1.61 14.23 1.56
CA HIS A 153 -0.61 14.16 2.63
C HIS A 153 -1.19 14.56 4.00
N HIS A 154 -2.04 15.60 4.00
CA HIS A 154 -2.68 16.09 5.21
C HIS A 154 -3.57 15.02 5.86
N TYR A 155 -4.37 14.30 5.06
CA TYR A 155 -5.27 13.27 5.57
C TYR A 155 -4.48 12.06 6.13
N LEU A 156 -3.45 11.60 5.41
CA LEU A 156 -2.59 10.51 5.87
C LEU A 156 -1.81 10.89 7.13
N HIS A 157 -1.30 12.13 7.21
CA HIS A 157 -0.67 12.63 8.42
C HIS A 157 -1.65 12.64 9.59
N LYS A 158 -2.89 13.07 9.37
CA LYS A 158 -3.95 13.02 10.41
C LYS A 158 -4.20 11.59 10.89
N LEU A 159 -4.31 10.62 9.99
CA LEU A 159 -4.48 9.21 10.37
C LEU A 159 -3.27 8.70 11.19
N LEU A 160 -2.06 9.04 10.77
CA LEU A 160 -0.84 8.67 11.48
C LEU A 160 -0.81 9.28 12.89
N MET A 161 -1.10 10.57 13.02
CA MET A 161 -1.13 11.25 14.32
C MET A 161 -2.20 10.67 15.25
N LEU A 162 -3.39 10.34 14.71
CA LEU A 162 -4.43 9.67 15.49
C LEU A 162 -3.95 8.30 15.99
N ALA A 163 -3.33 7.49 15.12
CA ALA A 163 -2.78 6.19 15.49
C ALA A 163 -1.70 6.32 16.58
N LEU A 164 -0.77 7.26 16.44
CA LEU A 164 0.30 7.51 17.40
C LEU A 164 -0.25 8.02 18.75
N THR A 165 -1.18 8.97 18.74
CA THR A 165 -1.80 9.50 19.96
C THR A 165 -2.49 8.38 20.75
N TYR A 166 -3.18 7.50 20.06
CA TYR A 166 -3.81 6.35 20.69
C TYR A 166 -2.79 5.42 21.34
N LEU A 167 -1.71 5.10 20.64
CA LEU A 167 -0.67 4.21 21.14
C LEU A 167 0.07 4.80 22.35
N TYR A 168 0.42 6.08 22.26
CA TYR A 168 1.05 6.78 23.39
C TYR A 168 0.08 6.92 24.58
N GLY A 169 -1.18 7.23 24.31
CA GLY A 169 -2.22 7.29 25.35
C GLY A 169 -2.45 5.94 26.05
N ALA A 170 -2.47 4.85 25.29
CA ALA A 170 -2.59 3.50 25.84
C ALA A 170 -1.36 3.09 26.66
N ILE A 171 -0.16 3.48 26.24
CA ILE A 171 1.08 3.23 26.99
C ILE A 171 1.09 4.02 28.32
N VAL A 172 0.74 5.30 28.28
CA VAL A 172 0.70 6.16 29.47
C VAL A 172 -0.39 5.71 30.46
N ALA A 173 -1.51 5.19 29.98
CA ALA A 173 -2.58 4.67 30.85
C ALA A 173 -2.23 3.31 31.48
N ALA A 174 -1.22 2.59 30.98
CA ALA A 174 -0.76 1.30 31.49
C ALA A 174 0.45 1.42 32.46
N LEU A 175 1.03 2.61 32.62
CA LEU A 175 2.09 2.95 33.58
C LEU A 175 1.51 3.57 34.85
#